data_387dc1a1e767ded04a650ad3480ba0a2
#
_entry.id   387dc1a1e767ded04a650ad3480ba0a2
#
_cell.length_a   1.000
_cell.length_b   1.000
_cell.length_c   1.000
_cell.angle_alpha   90.00
_cell.angle_beta   90.00
_cell.angle_gamma   90.00
#
_symmetry.space_group_name_H-M   'P 1'
#
loop_
_entity.id
_entity.type
_entity.pdbx_description
1 polymer ?
#
loop_
_entity_poly.entity_id
_entity_poly.type
_entity_poly.pdbx_seq_one_letter_code
_entity_poly.pdbx_strand_id
1 'polypeptide(L)'
;MHLFSSGSSLKKKLLVPSFTFWWKTVFCILCVCNISYGQERVTIHDLGDVIKQVLKKKTDSTQPAKKPGIPILPSFGYNPSLGFVIGAKSVMSFQLGTAEKTTASVIGVEALYTSKNIVTLQARHNVFLPDNRLNFQGNWQLSRFGIVDFGIGSGNARDRKDEFNISEFPLENSDSSFPITFNYIRLQEKVYVKVAPHFFIGGGININMHKRITDEKLSPTFSTPHFLYSVRNGFSSTDYNANGLLFSLQYNTREHPIRSYGGMYAELTLGTNASWMGSSQRAVQLQYEFRKYWSLSKQRPDKVLAFWHWGSYMVSGKVPYLDLPGTGSDAYYRMGRGYTISRVKGPSYAYFETEYRFPITANHLLSGVCFVNLQTASDDLGKKIFQFWEPAAGTGLRILFQKQSRSTICIDYAKGRGSSGIFFGLNEAF
;
A
#
# COMPACT_ATOMS: atom_id res chain seq x y z
N MET A 1 -15.93 -69.30 -18.89
CA MET A 1 -17.38 -69.01 -18.83
C MET A 1 -17.54 -67.58 -18.31
N HIS A 2 -17.97 -66.73 -19.19
CA HIS A 2 -18.51 -65.37 -19.13
C HIS A 2 -18.89 -64.85 -17.70
N LEU A 3 -18.68 -63.59 -17.32
CA LEU A 3 -19.40 -62.40 -17.87
C LEU A 3 -18.76 -61.06 -17.40
N PHE A 4 -18.81 -60.08 -18.28
CA PHE A 4 -18.54 -58.67 -18.15
C PHE A 4 -19.36 -57.96 -17.06
N SER A 5 -18.75 -56.92 -16.44
CA SER A 5 -19.50 -55.78 -15.92
C SER A 5 -18.67 -54.50 -16.03
N SER A 6 -19.18 -53.59 -16.81
CA SER A 6 -18.69 -52.24 -17.13
C SER A 6 -18.89 -51.30 -15.94
N GLY A 7 -17.83 -50.59 -15.55
CA GLY A 7 -17.87 -49.46 -14.60
C GLY A 7 -17.60 -48.14 -15.31
N SER A 8 -18.61 -47.31 -15.46
CA SER A 8 -18.58 -46.00 -16.10
C SER A 8 -17.78 -44.97 -15.28
N SER A 9 -16.72 -44.48 -15.85
CA SER A 9 -15.94 -43.34 -15.37
C SER A 9 -16.73 -42.03 -15.59
N LEU A 10 -17.26 -41.45 -14.54
CA LEU A 10 -17.79 -40.08 -14.50
C LEU A 10 -16.63 -39.06 -14.51
N LYS A 11 -16.26 -38.59 -15.68
CA LYS A 11 -15.41 -37.39 -15.84
C LYS A 11 -16.16 -36.15 -15.33
N LYS A 12 -15.85 -35.67 -14.13
CA LYS A 12 -16.24 -34.34 -13.67
C LYS A 12 -15.54 -33.30 -14.55
N LYS A 13 -16.27 -32.72 -15.49
CA LYS A 13 -15.86 -31.51 -16.21
C LYS A 13 -15.74 -30.37 -15.21
N LEU A 14 -14.53 -29.92 -14.92
CA LEU A 14 -14.25 -28.65 -14.31
C LEU A 14 -14.75 -27.55 -15.27
N LEU A 15 -15.82 -26.89 -14.91
CA LEU A 15 -16.27 -25.63 -15.53
C LEU A 15 -15.26 -24.54 -15.14
N VAL A 16 -14.26 -24.33 -15.97
CA VAL A 16 -13.45 -23.11 -15.96
C VAL A 16 -14.34 -22.01 -16.52
N PRO A 17 -14.69 -20.94 -15.79
CA PRO A 17 -15.43 -19.82 -16.37
C PRO A 17 -14.58 -19.22 -17.49
N SER A 18 -15.13 -19.16 -18.69
CA SER A 18 -14.44 -18.73 -19.89
C SER A 18 -13.89 -17.31 -19.71
N PHE A 19 -12.63 -17.14 -20.00
CA PHE A 19 -11.87 -15.88 -20.01
C PHE A 19 -12.55 -14.78 -20.88
N THR A 20 -13.46 -15.16 -21.76
CA THR A 20 -14.25 -14.27 -22.64
C THR A 20 -15.32 -13.45 -21.94
N PHE A 21 -15.81 -13.85 -20.75
CA PHE A 21 -16.80 -13.08 -20.00
C PHE A 21 -16.20 -11.82 -19.36
N TRP A 22 -14.96 -11.92 -18.88
CA TRP A 22 -14.23 -10.81 -18.27
C TRP A 22 -13.84 -9.71 -19.25
N TRP A 23 -13.48 -10.08 -20.49
CA TRP A 23 -13.12 -9.12 -21.53
C TRP A 23 -14.32 -8.27 -21.99
N LYS A 24 -15.52 -8.85 -22.07
CA LYS A 24 -16.73 -8.12 -22.45
C LYS A 24 -17.14 -7.09 -21.40
N THR A 25 -16.97 -7.38 -20.10
CA THR A 25 -17.30 -6.45 -19.01
C THR A 25 -16.29 -5.29 -18.93
N VAL A 26 -15.01 -5.55 -19.12
CA VAL A 26 -13.97 -4.52 -19.18
C VAL A 26 -14.12 -3.64 -20.43
N PHE A 27 -14.48 -4.22 -21.57
CA PHE A 27 -14.69 -3.47 -22.82
C PHE A 27 -15.93 -2.58 -22.77
N CYS A 28 -17.04 -3.01 -22.14
CA CYS A 28 -18.22 -2.16 -21.93
C CYS A 28 -17.95 -0.96 -21.02
N ILE A 29 -17.11 -1.10 -19.98
CA ILE A 29 -16.73 0.02 -19.09
C ILE A 29 -15.87 1.05 -19.83
N LEU A 30 -15.01 0.63 -20.77
CA LEU A 30 -14.20 1.52 -21.59
C LEU A 30 -14.99 2.30 -22.67
N CYS A 31 -16.12 1.78 -23.13
CA CYS A 31 -16.93 2.42 -24.17
C CYS A 31 -17.88 3.51 -23.68
N VAL A 32 -18.22 3.56 -22.39
CA VAL A 32 -19.20 4.54 -21.85
C VAL A 32 -18.60 5.92 -21.58
N CYS A 33 -17.27 6.10 -21.65
CA CYS A 33 -16.59 7.34 -21.26
C CYS A 33 -16.28 8.34 -22.38
N ASN A 34 -16.91 8.25 -23.56
CA ASN A 34 -16.73 9.25 -24.62
C ASN A 34 -17.90 10.24 -24.69
N ILE A 35 -18.06 11.06 -23.64
CA ILE A 35 -18.91 12.25 -23.72
C ILE A 35 -17.98 13.42 -24.09
N SER A 36 -18.10 13.92 -25.33
CA SER A 36 -17.39 15.11 -25.79
C SER A 36 -18.02 16.35 -25.17
N TYR A 37 -17.29 17.03 -24.29
CA TYR A 37 -17.65 18.37 -23.80
C TYR A 37 -16.87 19.43 -24.58
N GLY A 38 -17.58 20.51 -24.98
CA GLY A 38 -16.98 21.66 -25.64
C GLY A 38 -15.95 22.39 -24.76
N GLN A 39 -15.08 23.16 -25.42
CA GLN A 39 -14.01 23.94 -24.80
C GLN A 39 -14.56 25.17 -24.05
N GLU A 40 -15.06 25.02 -22.84
CA GLU A 40 -15.13 26.12 -21.87
C GLU A 40 -13.91 26.02 -20.92
N ARG A 41 -13.35 27.17 -20.55
CA ARG A 41 -12.33 27.23 -19.49
C ARG A 41 -12.97 26.77 -18.19
N VAL A 42 -12.81 25.52 -17.87
CA VAL A 42 -13.40 24.92 -16.69
C VAL A 42 -12.67 25.41 -15.44
N THR A 43 -13.39 26.10 -14.57
CA THR A 43 -12.88 26.50 -13.27
C THR A 43 -12.79 25.28 -12.37
N ILE A 44 -11.60 24.99 -11.82
CA ILE A 44 -11.39 23.89 -10.89
C ILE A 44 -12.01 24.26 -9.55
N HIS A 45 -12.95 23.45 -9.07
CA HIS A 45 -13.58 23.58 -7.76
C HIS A 45 -13.12 22.44 -6.84
N ASP A 46 -12.78 22.79 -5.60
CA ASP A 46 -12.54 21.82 -4.55
C ASP A 46 -13.70 21.78 -3.53
N LEU A 47 -13.63 20.88 -2.58
CA LEU A 47 -14.67 20.72 -1.56
C LEU A 47 -14.87 22.01 -0.74
N GLY A 48 -13.81 22.77 -0.50
CA GLY A 48 -13.88 24.06 0.19
C GLY A 48 -14.67 25.11 -0.57
N ASP A 49 -14.53 25.15 -1.91
CA ASP A 49 -15.31 26.06 -2.78
C ASP A 49 -16.81 25.72 -2.73
N VAL A 50 -17.14 24.42 -2.78
CA VAL A 50 -18.54 23.95 -2.69
C VAL A 50 -19.16 24.31 -1.33
N ILE A 51 -18.45 24.06 -0.24
CA ILE A 51 -18.93 24.40 1.11
C ILE A 51 -19.18 25.92 1.23
N LYS A 52 -18.31 26.77 0.69
CA LYS A 52 -18.50 28.22 0.69
C LYS A 52 -19.74 28.62 -0.11
N GLN A 53 -19.99 28.02 -1.27
CA GLN A 53 -21.18 28.28 -2.09
C GLN A 53 -22.47 27.87 -1.37
N VAL A 54 -22.49 26.67 -0.76
CA VAL A 54 -23.67 26.16 -0.03
C VAL A 54 -23.99 27.03 1.20
N LEU A 55 -22.97 27.46 1.93
CA LEU A 55 -23.13 28.31 3.11
C LEU A 55 -23.41 29.79 2.78
N LYS A 56 -23.55 30.16 1.48
CA LYS A 56 -23.81 31.54 1.01
C LYS A 56 -22.88 32.60 1.63
N LYS A 57 -21.68 32.21 2.05
CA LYS A 57 -20.68 33.17 2.51
C LYS A 57 -20.15 33.95 1.28
N LYS A 58 -20.61 35.21 1.14
CA LYS A 58 -19.98 36.16 0.22
C LYS A 58 -18.49 36.21 0.51
N THR A 59 -17.68 35.85 -0.45
CA THR A 59 -16.22 35.98 -0.35
C THR A 59 -15.93 37.47 -0.55
N ASP A 60 -15.61 38.19 0.50
CA ASP A 60 -15.02 39.53 0.42
C ASP A 60 -13.65 39.38 -0.28
N SER A 61 -13.56 39.84 -1.52
CA SER A 61 -12.38 39.72 -2.37
C SER A 61 -11.21 40.60 -1.93
N THR A 62 -11.35 41.30 -0.80
CA THR A 62 -10.35 42.28 -0.28
C THR A 62 -9.56 41.76 0.93
N GLN A 63 -9.81 40.54 1.43
CA GLN A 63 -8.95 40.03 2.48
C GLN A 63 -7.66 39.42 1.88
N PRO A 64 -6.47 39.81 2.41
CA PRO A 64 -5.23 39.14 2.03
C PRO A 64 -5.38 37.65 2.28
N ALA A 65 -4.84 36.85 1.35
CA ALA A 65 -4.93 35.40 1.39
C ALA A 65 -4.54 34.91 2.80
N LYS A 66 -5.52 34.42 3.57
CA LYS A 66 -5.26 33.80 4.86
C LYS A 66 -4.20 32.74 4.64
N LYS A 67 -3.12 32.80 5.43
CA LYS A 67 -2.10 31.72 5.46
C LYS A 67 -2.85 30.40 5.47
N PRO A 68 -2.50 29.44 4.60
CA PRO A 68 -3.20 28.18 4.53
C PRO A 68 -3.13 27.52 5.92
N GLY A 69 -4.28 27.41 6.57
CA GLY A 69 -4.38 26.69 7.84
C GLY A 69 -4.03 25.22 7.61
N ILE A 70 -3.50 24.56 8.62
CA ILE A 70 -3.22 23.12 8.56
C ILE A 70 -4.59 22.41 8.46
N PRO A 71 -4.90 21.72 7.33
CA PRO A 71 -6.18 21.05 7.16
C PRO A 71 -6.21 19.81 8.04
N ILE A 72 -7.10 19.78 9.02
CA ILE A 72 -7.35 18.59 9.84
C ILE A 72 -8.64 17.95 9.32
N LEU A 73 -8.54 16.69 8.90
CA LEU A 73 -9.66 15.89 8.43
C LEU A 73 -10.00 14.81 9.44
N PRO A 74 -11.25 14.69 9.85
CA PRO A 74 -11.68 13.51 10.59
C PRO A 74 -11.56 12.29 9.69
N SER A 75 -11.09 11.18 10.25
CA SER A 75 -10.99 9.89 9.59
C SER A 75 -12.02 8.95 10.21
N PHE A 76 -12.93 8.45 9.37
CA PHE A 76 -13.89 7.43 9.76
C PHE A 76 -13.83 6.32 8.73
N GLY A 77 -13.92 5.08 9.16
CA GLY A 77 -13.92 3.98 8.21
C GLY A 77 -14.11 2.64 8.88
N TYR A 78 -14.18 1.64 8.05
CA TYR A 78 -14.15 0.24 8.43
C TYR A 78 -13.12 -0.49 7.61
N ASN A 79 -12.27 -1.24 8.26
CA ASN A 79 -11.31 -2.12 7.63
C ASN A 79 -11.45 -3.50 8.28
N PRO A 80 -11.57 -4.59 7.51
CA PRO A 80 -11.72 -5.94 8.07
C PRO A 80 -10.63 -6.31 9.07
N SER A 81 -9.38 -5.87 8.85
CA SER A 81 -8.26 -6.10 9.77
C SER A 81 -8.30 -5.23 11.02
N LEU A 82 -8.75 -3.98 10.90
CA LEU A 82 -8.67 -2.98 11.96
C LEU A 82 -10.01 -2.76 12.69
N GLY A 83 -11.12 -3.20 12.12
CA GLY A 83 -12.48 -2.89 12.57
C GLY A 83 -12.93 -1.48 12.20
N PHE A 84 -13.83 -0.89 12.99
CA PHE A 84 -14.22 0.51 12.84
C PHE A 84 -13.06 1.42 13.26
N VAL A 85 -12.77 2.41 12.44
CA VAL A 85 -11.67 3.35 12.60
C VAL A 85 -12.24 4.75 12.83
N ILE A 86 -11.73 5.44 13.84
CA ILE A 86 -11.96 6.86 14.08
C ILE A 86 -10.62 7.54 14.29
N GLY A 87 -10.47 8.77 13.83
CA GLY A 87 -9.23 9.51 14.02
C GLY A 87 -9.19 10.85 13.33
N ALA A 88 -8.00 11.40 13.25
CA ALA A 88 -7.73 12.64 12.55
C ALA A 88 -6.47 12.50 11.68
N LYS A 89 -6.50 13.13 10.54
CA LYS A 89 -5.39 13.15 9.58
C LYS A 89 -5.19 14.55 9.05
N SER A 90 -3.94 14.95 8.92
CA SER A 90 -3.54 16.18 8.27
C SER A 90 -2.52 15.89 7.18
N VAL A 91 -2.66 16.56 6.05
CA VAL A 91 -1.64 16.56 4.98
C VAL A 91 -1.41 17.99 4.58
N MET A 92 -0.17 18.45 4.73
CA MET A 92 0.27 19.78 4.37
C MET A 92 1.27 19.69 3.22
N SER A 93 1.07 20.52 2.19
CA SER A 93 2.04 20.73 1.12
C SER A 93 2.56 22.16 1.17
N PHE A 94 3.87 22.33 1.00
CA PHE A 94 4.54 23.62 1.02
C PHE A 94 5.76 23.63 0.10
N GLN A 95 6.28 24.82 -0.18
CA GLN A 95 7.39 25.02 -1.09
C GLN A 95 8.54 25.74 -0.36
N LEU A 96 9.74 25.18 -0.39
CA LEU A 96 10.95 25.78 0.22
C LEU A 96 11.85 26.50 -0.79
N GLY A 97 11.43 26.59 -2.04
CA GLY A 97 12.14 27.28 -3.14
C GLY A 97 11.17 27.74 -4.22
N THR A 98 11.69 28.11 -5.39
CA THR A 98 10.83 28.44 -6.54
C THR A 98 10.17 27.19 -7.10
N ALA A 99 8.89 27.31 -7.49
CA ALA A 99 8.10 26.18 -8.00
C ALA A 99 8.68 25.56 -9.29
N GLU A 100 9.47 26.32 -10.04
CA GLU A 100 10.11 25.89 -11.27
C GLU A 100 11.31 24.96 -11.01
N LYS A 101 12.01 25.14 -9.87
CA LYS A 101 13.26 24.43 -9.56
C LYS A 101 13.16 23.46 -8.38
N THR A 102 12.14 23.63 -7.54
CA THR A 102 12.00 22.84 -6.31
C THR A 102 10.67 22.10 -6.32
N THR A 103 10.71 20.81 -6.06
CA THR A 103 9.51 19.98 -5.88
C THR A 103 8.77 20.40 -4.61
N ALA A 104 7.45 20.39 -4.64
CA ALA A 104 6.64 20.65 -3.45
C ALA A 104 6.90 19.59 -2.37
N SER A 105 7.12 20.07 -1.15
CA SER A 105 7.28 19.27 0.04
C SER A 105 5.91 18.86 0.59
N VAL A 106 5.84 17.68 1.21
CA VAL A 106 4.62 17.14 1.81
C VAL A 106 4.92 16.59 3.19
N ILE A 107 4.09 16.94 4.17
CA ILE A 107 4.09 16.34 5.50
C ILE A 107 2.68 15.84 5.78
N GLY A 108 2.57 14.60 6.24
CA GLY A 108 1.32 13.98 6.70
C GLY A 108 1.44 13.51 8.14
N VAL A 109 0.44 13.81 8.95
CA VAL A 109 0.33 13.31 10.33
C VAL A 109 -1.02 12.63 10.48
N GLU A 110 -1.06 11.50 11.19
CA GLU A 110 -2.26 10.71 11.39
C GLU A 110 -2.31 10.16 12.81
N ALA A 111 -3.48 10.27 13.44
CA ALA A 111 -3.78 9.65 14.72
C ALA A 111 -5.08 8.86 14.57
N LEU A 112 -5.03 7.54 14.81
CA LEU A 112 -6.16 6.63 14.65
C LEU A 112 -6.39 5.82 15.92
N TYR A 113 -7.66 5.55 16.18
CA TYR A 113 -8.13 4.56 17.14
C TYR A 113 -9.15 3.64 16.49
N THR A 114 -9.15 2.37 16.87
CA THR A 114 -10.04 1.38 16.26
C THR A 114 -10.84 0.59 17.29
N SER A 115 -11.96 0.00 16.85
CA SER A 115 -12.80 -0.87 17.69
C SER A 115 -12.08 -2.15 18.18
N LYS A 116 -10.92 -2.47 17.61
CA LYS A 116 -10.04 -3.57 18.07
C LYS A 116 -8.93 -3.07 19.00
N ASN A 117 -9.10 -1.93 19.66
CA ASN A 117 -8.12 -1.32 20.59
C ASN A 117 -6.74 -1.08 19.95
N ILE A 118 -6.69 -0.81 18.66
CA ILE A 118 -5.49 -0.41 17.94
C ILE A 118 -5.39 1.11 18.03
N VAL A 119 -4.22 1.61 18.44
CA VAL A 119 -3.87 3.03 18.44
C VAL A 119 -2.70 3.22 17.50
N THR A 120 -2.79 4.17 16.58
CA THR A 120 -1.69 4.51 15.69
C THR A 120 -1.45 6.01 15.69
N LEU A 121 -0.22 6.40 15.95
CA LEU A 121 0.32 7.73 15.70
C LEU A 121 1.36 7.58 14.59
N GLN A 122 1.19 8.31 13.50
CA GLN A 122 2.10 8.24 12.37
C GLN A 122 2.39 9.63 11.82
N ALA A 123 3.66 9.88 11.52
CA ALA A 123 4.12 11.04 10.79
C ALA A 123 4.92 10.60 9.56
N ARG A 124 4.65 11.20 8.41
CA ARG A 124 5.38 10.96 7.17
C ARG A 124 5.75 12.29 6.57
N HIS A 125 6.94 12.36 6.03
CA HIS A 125 7.35 13.56 5.32
C HIS A 125 8.17 13.22 4.07
N ASN A 126 8.10 14.14 3.12
CA ASN A 126 8.93 14.18 1.93
C ASN A 126 9.24 15.64 1.67
N VAL A 127 10.38 16.10 2.17
CA VAL A 127 10.77 17.52 2.21
C VAL A 127 11.92 17.76 1.26
N PHE A 128 11.71 18.64 0.27
CA PHE A 128 12.73 19.07 -0.68
C PHE A 128 13.28 20.44 -0.28
N LEU A 129 14.59 20.54 -0.12
CA LEU A 129 15.27 21.82 0.02
C LEU A 129 15.39 22.54 -1.35
N PRO A 130 15.72 23.86 -1.37
CA PRO A 130 15.82 24.62 -2.61
C PRO A 130 16.65 23.93 -3.70
N ASP A 131 16.18 24.01 -4.94
CA ASP A 131 16.76 23.37 -6.14
C ASP A 131 16.81 21.84 -6.07
N ASN A 132 16.03 21.24 -5.15
CA ASN A 132 16.04 19.80 -4.85
C ASN A 132 17.42 19.27 -4.45
N ARG A 133 18.32 20.09 -3.90
CA ARG A 133 19.67 19.66 -3.53
C ARG A 133 19.66 18.53 -2.52
N LEU A 134 18.78 18.64 -1.52
CA LEU A 134 18.52 17.59 -0.54
C LEU A 134 17.03 17.28 -0.50
N ASN A 135 16.73 15.99 -0.26
CA ASN A 135 15.39 15.53 -0.02
C ASN A 135 15.39 14.62 1.22
N PHE A 136 14.52 14.91 2.17
CA PHE A 136 14.33 14.14 3.41
C PHE A 136 13.03 13.36 3.31
N GLN A 137 13.11 12.05 3.52
CA GLN A 137 11.94 11.16 3.49
C GLN A 137 11.87 10.38 4.79
N GLY A 138 10.83 10.64 5.57
CA GLY A 138 10.59 9.98 6.85
C GLY A 138 9.26 9.25 6.92
N ASN A 139 9.25 8.15 7.67
CA ASN A 139 8.05 7.41 8.06
C ASN A 139 8.23 6.97 9.52
N TRP A 140 7.60 7.69 10.43
CA TRP A 140 7.68 7.48 11.86
C TRP A 140 6.33 6.98 12.35
N GLN A 141 6.32 5.91 13.12
CA GLN A 141 5.09 5.32 13.63
C GLN A 141 5.29 4.83 15.05
N LEU A 142 4.33 5.13 15.89
CA LEU A 142 4.16 4.56 17.21
C LEU A 142 2.75 4.00 17.30
N SER A 143 2.61 2.70 17.50
CA SER A 143 1.29 2.10 17.55
C SER A 143 1.22 0.86 18.44
N ARG A 144 0.04 0.63 19.01
CA ARG A 144 -0.43 -0.71 19.29
C ARG A 144 -1.13 -1.20 18.03
N PHE A 145 -0.56 -2.16 17.35
CA PHE A 145 -1.01 -2.62 16.05
C PHE A 145 -1.56 -4.04 16.10
N GLY A 146 -2.43 -4.38 15.18
CA GLY A 146 -2.97 -5.73 15.04
C GLY A 146 -3.10 -6.10 13.57
N ILE A 147 -2.78 -7.33 13.29
CA ILE A 147 -2.96 -7.93 11.96
C ILE A 147 -3.73 -9.23 12.09
N VAL A 148 -4.35 -9.64 11.00
CA VAL A 148 -4.82 -11.01 10.82
C VAL A 148 -3.80 -11.68 9.91
N ASP A 149 -3.07 -12.62 10.47
CA ASP A 149 -2.06 -13.39 9.76
C ASP A 149 -2.67 -14.59 9.02
N PHE A 150 -2.06 -14.96 7.90
CA PHE A 150 -2.48 -16.08 7.05
C PHE A 150 -1.32 -17.00 6.67
N GLY A 151 -0.19 -16.88 7.36
CA GLY A 151 1.03 -17.62 7.05
C GLY A 151 1.89 -16.95 5.96
N ILE A 152 2.88 -17.68 5.48
CA ILE A 152 3.85 -17.26 4.46
C ILE A 152 3.47 -17.84 3.10
N GLY A 153 3.76 -17.09 2.03
CA GLY A 153 3.55 -17.47 0.64
C GLY A 153 2.31 -16.86 0.02
N SER A 154 2.06 -17.23 -1.23
CA SER A 154 0.85 -16.97 -2.02
C SER A 154 0.19 -18.30 -2.39
N GLY A 155 -1.08 -18.26 -2.85
CA GLY A 155 -1.85 -19.47 -3.17
C GLY A 155 -2.86 -19.85 -2.10
N ASN A 156 -3.45 -21.04 -2.24
CA ASN A 156 -4.43 -21.56 -1.31
C ASN A 156 -3.80 -21.98 0.03
N ALA A 157 -4.59 -22.04 1.09
CA ALA A 157 -4.14 -22.59 2.37
C ALA A 157 -3.60 -24.02 2.26
N ARG A 158 -4.07 -24.81 1.27
CA ARG A 158 -3.52 -26.12 0.93
C ARG A 158 -2.07 -26.08 0.48
N ASP A 159 -1.74 -25.09 -0.39
CA ASP A 159 -0.41 -24.96 -0.98
C ASP A 159 0.62 -24.47 0.03
N ARG A 160 0.16 -23.94 1.16
CA ARG A 160 1.01 -23.44 2.26
C ARG A 160 1.20 -24.43 3.40
N LYS A 161 0.32 -25.44 3.54
CA LYS A 161 0.35 -26.40 4.65
C LYS A 161 1.63 -27.23 4.70
N ASP A 162 2.12 -27.63 3.56
CA ASP A 162 3.32 -28.47 3.46
C ASP A 162 4.59 -27.70 3.90
N GLU A 163 4.56 -26.38 3.83
CA GLU A 163 5.68 -25.52 4.19
C GLU A 163 5.80 -25.30 5.70
N PHE A 164 4.70 -25.41 6.42
CA PHE A 164 4.65 -25.29 7.89
C PHE A 164 4.60 -26.64 8.60
N ASN A 165 4.63 -27.74 7.88
CA ASN A 165 4.60 -29.07 8.46
C ASN A 165 5.95 -29.40 9.11
N ILE A 166 6.22 -28.73 10.22
CA ILE A 166 7.21 -29.20 11.18
C ILE A 166 6.52 -30.34 11.91
N SER A 167 7.04 -31.55 11.77
CA SER A 167 6.45 -32.80 12.24
C SER A 167 6.07 -32.82 13.74
N GLU A 168 6.54 -31.86 14.51
CA GLU A 168 6.30 -31.73 15.94
C GLU A 168 5.09 -30.82 16.29
N PHE A 169 4.58 -30.03 15.34
CA PHE A 169 3.50 -29.08 15.58
C PHE A 169 2.51 -29.07 14.39
N PRO A 170 1.61 -30.03 14.30
CA PRO A 170 0.64 -30.06 13.23
C PRO A 170 -0.32 -28.87 13.34
N LEU A 171 -0.42 -28.06 12.27
CA LEU A 171 -1.46 -27.06 12.13
C LEU A 171 -2.81 -27.78 11.96
N GLU A 172 -3.79 -27.52 12.80
CA GLU A 172 -5.13 -28.00 12.59
C GLU A 172 -5.73 -27.48 11.28
N ASN A 173 -6.41 -28.34 10.58
CA ASN A 173 -6.88 -28.13 9.20
C ASN A 173 -7.95 -27.04 9.04
N SER A 174 -8.51 -26.49 10.11
CA SER A 174 -9.65 -25.58 10.11
C SER A 174 -9.30 -24.09 10.18
N ASP A 175 -8.11 -23.74 10.68
CA ASP A 175 -7.77 -22.36 10.93
C ASP A 175 -6.92 -21.76 9.81
N SER A 176 -7.52 -20.82 9.08
CA SER A 176 -6.89 -20.09 7.98
C SER A 176 -6.44 -18.66 8.35
N SER A 177 -6.68 -18.24 9.60
CA SER A 177 -6.37 -16.88 10.05
C SER A 177 -5.92 -16.83 11.51
N PHE A 178 -4.86 -16.09 11.79
CA PHE A 178 -4.19 -16.04 13.09
C PHE A 178 -4.04 -14.57 13.51
N PRO A 179 -4.93 -14.04 14.37
CA PRO A 179 -4.82 -12.67 14.87
C PRO A 179 -3.57 -12.51 15.73
N ILE A 180 -2.81 -11.44 15.46
CA ILE A 180 -1.59 -11.07 16.20
C ILE A 180 -1.69 -9.60 16.57
N THR A 181 -1.43 -9.27 17.83
CA THR A 181 -1.34 -7.88 18.32
C THR A 181 0.06 -7.61 18.88
N PHE A 182 0.55 -6.39 18.73
CA PHE A 182 1.88 -5.99 19.16
C PHE A 182 2.01 -4.48 19.30
N ASN A 183 2.96 -4.04 20.13
CA ASN A 183 3.40 -2.65 20.13
C ASN A 183 4.47 -2.47 19.06
N TYR A 184 4.32 -1.45 18.22
CA TYR A 184 5.17 -1.20 17.08
C TYR A 184 5.76 0.20 17.12
N ILE A 185 7.07 0.27 17.02
CA ILE A 185 7.84 1.49 16.86
C ILE A 185 8.59 1.39 15.54
N ARG A 186 8.31 2.32 14.63
CA ARG A 186 9.06 2.51 13.39
C ARG A 186 9.64 3.92 13.35
N LEU A 187 10.91 4.02 13.09
CA LEU A 187 11.56 5.25 12.71
C LEU A 187 12.40 4.94 11.46
N GLN A 188 11.90 5.35 10.33
CA GLN A 188 12.62 5.26 9.06
C GLN A 188 12.89 6.68 8.58
N GLU A 189 14.15 6.98 8.31
CA GLU A 189 14.60 8.27 7.82
C GLU A 189 15.63 8.08 6.71
N LYS A 190 15.42 8.73 5.56
CA LYS A 190 16.33 8.73 4.42
C LYS A 190 16.65 10.16 4.01
N VAL A 191 17.90 10.42 3.72
CA VAL A 191 18.38 11.69 3.19
C VAL A 191 18.95 11.43 1.81
N TYR A 192 18.45 12.14 0.81
CA TYR A 192 18.87 12.05 -0.57
C TYR A 192 19.62 13.30 -0.98
N VAL A 193 20.72 13.14 -1.70
CA VAL A 193 21.49 14.20 -2.34
C VAL A 193 21.26 14.10 -3.85
N LYS A 194 20.91 15.21 -4.48
CA LYS A 194 20.79 15.30 -5.93
C LYS A 194 22.20 15.27 -6.57
N VAL A 195 22.45 14.27 -7.40
CA VAL A 195 23.74 14.08 -8.07
C VAL A 195 23.68 14.39 -9.58
N ALA A 196 22.47 14.29 -10.17
CA ALA A 196 22.21 14.66 -11.56
C ALA A 196 20.75 15.12 -11.70
N PRO A 197 20.32 15.68 -12.84
CA PRO A 197 18.91 15.99 -13.08
C PRO A 197 18.01 14.78 -12.81
N HIS A 198 17.06 14.96 -11.88
CA HIS A 198 16.10 13.95 -11.45
C HIS A 198 16.70 12.70 -10.75
N PHE A 199 18.02 12.62 -10.58
CA PHE A 199 18.70 11.48 -9.99
C PHE A 199 19.29 11.83 -8.62
N PHE A 200 19.03 10.96 -7.63
CA PHE A 200 19.41 11.14 -6.24
C PHE A 200 20.07 9.88 -5.69
N ILE A 201 21.06 10.07 -4.83
CA ILE A 201 21.66 9.02 -4.01
C ILE A 201 21.32 9.31 -2.56
N GLY A 202 20.85 8.31 -1.83
CA GLY A 202 20.42 8.47 -0.46
C GLY A 202 21.02 7.45 0.50
N GLY A 203 21.09 7.85 1.76
CA GLY A 203 21.37 7.01 2.88
C GLY A 203 20.41 7.26 4.02
N GLY A 204 20.28 6.30 4.92
CA GLY A 204 19.34 6.46 6.02
C GLY A 204 19.41 5.37 7.07
N ILE A 205 18.52 5.49 8.03
CA ILE A 205 18.34 4.52 9.12
C ILE A 205 16.93 3.95 9.08
N ASN A 206 16.82 2.70 9.51
CA ASN A 206 15.55 2.02 9.72
C ASN A 206 15.58 1.39 11.12
N ILE A 207 14.65 1.77 11.97
CA ILE A 207 14.41 1.21 13.28
C ILE A 207 13.00 0.66 13.30
N ASN A 208 12.87 -0.66 13.39
CA ASN A 208 11.62 -1.38 13.55
C ASN A 208 11.71 -2.20 14.84
N MET A 209 10.83 -1.94 15.77
CA MET A 209 10.78 -2.65 17.05
C MET A 209 9.37 -3.18 17.27
N HIS A 210 9.27 -4.49 17.44
CA HIS A 210 8.03 -5.19 17.78
C HIS A 210 8.15 -5.67 19.23
N LYS A 211 7.22 -5.23 20.08
CA LYS A 211 7.23 -5.52 21.50
C LYS A 211 5.87 -6.03 21.97
N ARG A 212 5.88 -6.91 22.97
CA ARG A 212 4.67 -7.49 23.54
C ARG A 212 3.79 -8.12 22.47
N ILE A 213 4.42 -8.94 21.61
CA ILE A 213 3.70 -9.66 20.57
C ILE A 213 2.82 -10.70 21.26
N THR A 214 1.53 -10.65 20.96
CA THR A 214 0.54 -11.60 21.45
C THR A 214 -0.09 -12.27 20.24
N ASP A 215 0.13 -13.57 20.14
CA ASP A 215 -0.43 -14.45 19.14
C ASP A 215 -1.67 -15.11 19.75
N GLU A 216 -2.87 -14.63 19.34
CA GLU A 216 -4.11 -14.91 20.06
C GLU A 216 -4.53 -16.39 20.04
N LYS A 217 -4.06 -17.14 19.04
CA LYS A 217 -4.37 -18.58 18.91
C LYS A 217 -3.25 -19.49 19.40
N LEU A 218 -2.12 -18.95 19.80
CA LEU A 218 -1.04 -19.77 20.36
C LEU A 218 -1.45 -20.38 21.70
N SER A 219 -1.35 -21.69 21.80
CA SER A 219 -1.63 -22.44 23.04
C SER A 219 -0.65 -23.61 23.19
N PRO A 220 -0.60 -24.29 24.35
CA PRO A 220 0.23 -25.48 24.53
C PRO A 220 -0.05 -26.59 23.52
N THR A 221 -1.25 -26.63 22.95
CA THR A 221 -1.69 -27.67 22.00
C THR A 221 -1.77 -27.18 20.55
N PHE A 222 -1.59 -25.88 20.29
CA PHE A 222 -1.73 -25.30 18.98
C PHE A 222 -0.65 -24.25 18.69
N SER A 223 0.12 -24.46 17.62
CA SER A 223 1.18 -23.56 17.16
C SER A 223 0.73 -22.74 15.95
N THR A 224 1.10 -21.47 15.93
CA THR A 224 0.78 -20.53 14.86
C THR A 224 1.95 -20.36 13.89
N PRO A 225 1.73 -19.89 12.65
CA PRO A 225 2.79 -19.63 11.69
C PRO A 225 3.86 -18.65 12.23
N HIS A 226 3.45 -17.61 12.96
CA HIS A 226 4.36 -16.66 13.59
C HIS A 226 5.28 -17.35 14.60
N PHE A 227 4.72 -18.15 15.50
CA PHE A 227 5.48 -18.89 16.51
C PHE A 227 6.47 -19.87 15.86
N LEU A 228 6.00 -20.69 14.93
CA LEU A 228 6.81 -21.69 14.22
C LEU A 228 7.97 -21.05 13.47
N TYR A 229 7.71 -19.96 12.72
CA TYR A 229 8.76 -19.22 12.03
C TYR A 229 9.78 -18.63 12.99
N SER A 230 9.31 -18.04 14.09
CA SER A 230 10.19 -17.43 15.10
C SER A 230 11.13 -18.45 15.72
N VAL A 231 10.60 -19.58 16.21
CA VAL A 231 11.42 -20.67 16.80
C VAL A 231 12.39 -21.24 15.79
N ARG A 232 11.93 -21.57 14.59
CA ARG A 232 12.75 -22.14 13.51
C ARG A 232 13.93 -21.27 13.12
N ASN A 233 13.70 -19.93 13.09
CA ASN A 233 14.71 -18.99 12.65
C ASN A 233 15.46 -18.32 13.84
N GLY A 234 15.26 -18.78 15.09
CA GLY A 234 15.96 -18.26 16.26
C GLY A 234 15.56 -16.85 16.68
N PHE A 235 14.30 -16.46 16.40
CA PHE A 235 13.71 -15.23 16.92
C PHE A 235 12.92 -15.50 18.20
N SER A 236 12.81 -14.48 19.07
CA SER A 236 11.82 -14.49 20.13
C SER A 236 10.40 -14.46 19.52
N SER A 237 9.43 -15.09 20.16
CA SER A 237 8.02 -15.00 19.78
C SER A 237 7.28 -13.82 20.40
N THR A 238 7.91 -13.10 21.33
CA THR A 238 7.27 -11.98 22.06
C THR A 238 7.86 -10.61 21.72
N ASP A 239 9.14 -10.57 21.33
CA ASP A 239 9.85 -9.32 21.09
C ASP A 239 10.98 -9.50 20.08
N TYR A 240 11.08 -8.61 19.11
CA TYR A 240 12.24 -8.56 18.20
C TYR A 240 12.39 -7.17 17.57
N ASN A 241 13.57 -6.93 17.03
CA ASN A 241 13.94 -5.70 16.37
C ASN A 241 14.56 -5.98 15.00
N ALA A 242 14.27 -5.10 14.03
CA ALA A 242 14.89 -5.09 12.71
C ALA A 242 15.45 -3.69 12.43
N ASN A 243 16.62 -3.41 13.01
CA ASN A 243 17.26 -2.10 12.96
C ASN A 243 18.47 -2.14 12.03
N GLY A 244 18.64 -1.10 11.21
CA GLY A 244 19.77 -1.06 10.30
C GLY A 244 19.88 0.18 9.44
N LEU A 245 20.71 0.09 8.42
CA LEU A 245 21.00 1.16 7.49
C LEU A 245 20.27 0.94 6.17
N LEU A 246 20.00 2.05 5.48
CA LEU A 246 19.40 2.10 4.16
C LEU A 246 20.35 2.81 3.20
N PHE A 247 20.53 2.25 1.99
CA PHE A 247 21.25 2.86 0.88
C PHE A 247 20.32 2.88 -0.32
N SER A 248 20.07 4.05 -0.90
CA SER A 248 19.02 4.22 -1.92
C SER A 248 19.53 4.97 -3.13
N LEU A 249 19.03 4.54 -4.30
CA LEU A 249 19.11 5.26 -5.56
C LEU A 249 17.70 5.64 -5.97
N GLN A 250 17.47 6.91 -6.38
CA GLN A 250 16.15 7.38 -6.74
C GLN A 250 16.20 8.20 -8.03
N TYR A 251 15.26 7.94 -8.94
CA TYR A 251 14.99 8.73 -10.13
C TYR A 251 13.54 9.22 -10.10
N ASN A 252 13.31 10.54 -10.20
CA ASN A 252 11.98 11.11 -10.02
C ASN A 252 11.74 12.28 -11.01
N THR A 253 10.89 12.04 -11.99
CA THR A 253 10.41 13.03 -12.97
C THR A 253 8.92 13.33 -12.84
N ARG A 254 8.29 12.94 -11.73
CA ARG A 254 6.88 13.27 -11.49
C ARG A 254 6.72 14.78 -11.35
N GLU A 255 5.72 15.34 -12.00
CA GLU A 255 5.42 16.77 -11.90
C GLU A 255 4.71 17.12 -10.58
N HIS A 256 4.16 16.14 -9.87
CA HIS A 256 3.50 16.34 -8.59
C HIS A 256 3.67 15.14 -7.65
N PRO A 257 4.03 15.36 -6.36
CA PRO A 257 4.32 14.24 -5.44
C PRO A 257 3.07 13.48 -4.96
N ILE A 258 1.89 14.13 -4.92
CA ILE A 258 0.65 13.57 -4.36
C ILE A 258 -0.22 12.92 -5.45
N ARG A 259 -0.46 13.64 -6.56
CA ARG A 259 -1.30 13.19 -7.66
C ARG A 259 -0.66 13.57 -8.97
N SER A 260 0.15 12.66 -9.49
CA SER A 260 0.89 12.84 -10.74
C SER A 260 0.01 12.53 -11.94
N TYR A 261 0.13 13.34 -13.00
CA TYR A 261 -0.49 13.10 -14.28
C TYR A 261 0.51 12.57 -15.32
N GLY A 262 1.81 12.76 -15.05
CA GLY A 262 2.89 12.34 -15.92
C GLY A 262 4.19 12.07 -15.18
N GLY A 263 5.20 11.64 -15.92
CA GLY A 263 6.51 11.34 -15.37
C GLY A 263 6.65 9.93 -14.81
N MET A 264 7.71 9.70 -14.04
CA MET A 264 8.00 8.40 -13.42
C MET A 264 8.74 8.60 -12.09
N TYR A 265 8.64 7.58 -11.27
CA TYR A 265 9.41 7.42 -10.04
C TYR A 265 10.03 6.02 -10.05
N ALA A 266 11.31 5.93 -9.79
CA ALA A 266 12.00 4.67 -9.57
C ALA A 266 12.91 4.80 -8.35
N GLU A 267 12.86 3.83 -7.47
CA GLU A 267 13.72 3.75 -6.28
C GLU A 267 14.24 2.32 -6.12
N LEU A 268 15.52 2.20 -5.81
CA LEU A 268 16.17 0.97 -5.41
C LEU A 268 16.81 1.21 -4.06
N THR A 269 16.45 0.40 -3.06
CA THR A 269 16.95 0.52 -1.69
C THR A 269 17.56 -0.81 -1.23
N LEU A 270 18.82 -0.77 -0.81
CA LEU A 270 19.46 -1.85 -0.07
C LEU A 270 19.29 -1.56 1.42
N GLY A 271 18.52 -2.37 2.11
CA GLY A 271 18.33 -2.32 3.56
C GLY A 271 19.16 -3.38 4.26
N THR A 272 19.81 -3.01 5.36
CA THR A 272 20.56 -3.95 6.18
C THR A 272 20.02 -3.96 7.59
N ASN A 273 19.92 -5.13 8.21
CA ASN A 273 19.72 -5.27 9.65
C ASN A 273 21.06 -5.55 10.32
N ALA A 274 21.41 -4.78 11.34
CA ALA A 274 22.73 -4.80 11.95
C ALA A 274 22.65 -5.06 13.47
N SER A 275 23.36 -6.07 13.95
CA SER A 275 23.35 -6.43 15.37
C SER A 275 23.86 -5.30 16.28
N TRP A 276 24.83 -4.50 15.81
CA TRP A 276 25.34 -3.34 16.55
C TRP A 276 24.33 -2.18 16.69
N MET A 277 23.25 -2.18 15.86
CA MET A 277 22.08 -1.27 16.01
C MET A 277 20.98 -1.91 16.87
N GLY A 278 21.21 -3.05 17.50
CA GLY A 278 20.21 -3.75 18.29
C GLY A 278 19.21 -4.57 17.48
N SER A 279 19.53 -4.92 16.23
CA SER A 279 18.73 -5.86 15.47
C SER A 279 18.85 -7.27 16.03
N SER A 280 17.74 -8.00 16.09
CA SER A 280 17.70 -9.38 16.59
C SER A 280 18.57 -10.33 15.76
N GLN A 281 18.64 -10.11 14.44
CA GLN A 281 19.53 -10.84 13.53
C GLN A 281 20.01 -9.92 12.41
N ARG A 282 21.05 -10.37 11.71
CA ARG A 282 21.57 -9.71 10.50
C ARG A 282 20.74 -10.15 9.29
N ALA A 283 20.43 -9.19 8.43
CA ALA A 283 19.77 -9.44 7.16
C ALA A 283 20.15 -8.37 6.14
N VAL A 284 20.05 -8.71 4.87
CA VAL A 284 20.16 -7.78 3.76
C VAL A 284 18.97 -7.98 2.85
N GLN A 285 18.21 -6.91 2.61
CA GLN A 285 17.05 -6.87 1.71
C GLN A 285 17.27 -5.88 0.59
N LEU A 286 16.90 -6.26 -0.62
CA LEU A 286 16.80 -5.38 -1.78
C LEU A 286 15.35 -5.05 -2.03
N GLN A 287 15.00 -3.78 -1.90
CA GLN A 287 13.67 -3.27 -2.19
C GLN A 287 13.71 -2.37 -3.41
N TYR A 288 12.74 -2.47 -4.27
CA TYR A 288 12.58 -1.56 -5.39
C TYR A 288 11.13 -1.10 -5.52
N GLU A 289 10.98 0.09 -6.09
CA GLU A 289 9.71 0.68 -6.40
C GLU A 289 9.78 1.38 -7.74
N PHE A 290 8.79 1.15 -8.60
CA PHE A 290 8.66 1.80 -9.89
C PHE A 290 7.22 2.27 -10.09
N ARG A 291 7.06 3.54 -10.44
CA ARG A 291 5.75 4.13 -10.78
C ARG A 291 5.87 4.88 -12.09
N LYS A 292 4.90 4.72 -12.96
CA LYS A 292 4.83 5.43 -14.25
C LYS A 292 3.43 5.97 -14.45
N TYR A 293 3.36 7.19 -14.98
CA TYR A 293 2.12 7.91 -15.22
C TYR A 293 2.09 8.40 -16.66
N TRP A 294 0.98 8.19 -17.34
CA TRP A 294 0.73 8.66 -18.70
C TRP A 294 -0.59 9.42 -18.72
N SER A 295 -0.52 10.74 -19.00
CA SER A 295 -1.72 11.49 -19.33
C SER A 295 -2.20 11.07 -20.71
N LEU A 296 -3.46 10.65 -20.80
CA LEU A 296 -4.09 10.15 -22.02
C LEU A 296 -4.78 11.24 -22.85
N SER A 297 -4.79 12.48 -22.37
CA SER A 297 -5.45 13.59 -23.05
C SER A 297 -4.75 14.91 -22.75
N LYS A 298 -4.43 15.69 -23.79
CA LYS A 298 -3.87 17.03 -23.64
C LYS A 298 -4.89 18.02 -23.06
N GLN A 299 -6.19 17.84 -23.39
CA GLN A 299 -7.28 18.70 -22.92
C GLN A 299 -7.67 18.36 -21.46
N ARG A 300 -7.57 17.11 -21.09
CA ARG A 300 -7.88 16.60 -19.75
C ARG A 300 -6.69 15.80 -19.21
N PRO A 301 -5.63 16.47 -18.74
CA PRO A 301 -4.41 15.83 -18.27
C PRO A 301 -4.65 14.90 -17.06
N ASP A 302 -5.77 15.05 -16.37
CA ASP A 302 -6.25 14.23 -15.27
C ASP A 302 -6.85 12.87 -15.72
N LYS A 303 -6.97 12.61 -17.05
CA LYS A 303 -7.14 11.25 -17.58
C LYS A 303 -5.79 10.55 -17.61
N VAL A 304 -5.55 9.67 -16.65
CA VAL A 304 -4.23 9.08 -16.42
C VAL A 304 -4.32 7.57 -16.42
N LEU A 305 -3.42 6.92 -17.15
CA LEU A 305 -3.05 5.55 -16.93
C LEU A 305 -1.83 5.54 -16.03
N ALA A 306 -1.92 4.86 -14.89
CA ALA A 306 -0.85 4.76 -13.92
C ALA A 306 -0.46 3.30 -13.70
N PHE A 307 0.83 3.06 -13.55
CA PHE A 307 1.40 1.75 -13.26
C PHE A 307 2.28 1.83 -12.02
N TRP A 308 2.15 0.85 -11.14
CA TRP A 308 2.94 0.68 -9.94
C TRP A 308 3.50 -0.73 -9.85
N HIS A 309 4.78 -0.84 -9.64
CA HIS A 309 5.47 -2.07 -9.33
C HIS A 309 6.31 -1.86 -8.09
N TRP A 310 6.14 -2.75 -7.12
CA TRP A 310 6.91 -2.74 -5.88
C TRP A 310 7.38 -4.16 -5.57
N GLY A 311 8.58 -4.29 -5.04
CA GLY A 311 9.08 -5.58 -4.62
C GLY A 311 10.14 -5.47 -3.54
N SER A 312 10.31 -6.56 -2.80
CA SER A 312 11.35 -6.72 -1.80
C SER A 312 11.86 -8.16 -1.82
N TYR A 313 13.16 -8.32 -1.86
CA TYR A 313 13.83 -9.61 -1.91
C TYR A 313 14.84 -9.74 -0.79
N MET A 314 14.81 -10.88 -0.11
CA MET A 314 15.85 -11.26 0.84
C MET A 314 17.12 -11.65 0.09
N VAL A 315 18.19 -10.88 0.27
CA VAL A 315 19.52 -11.16 -0.33
C VAL A 315 20.30 -12.11 0.57
N SER A 316 20.28 -11.86 1.88
CA SER A 316 20.94 -12.72 2.86
C SER A 316 20.35 -12.56 4.26
N GLY A 317 20.54 -13.55 5.11
CA GLY A 317 20.05 -13.56 6.49
C GLY A 317 18.55 -13.81 6.59
N LYS A 318 17.97 -13.43 7.71
CA LYS A 318 16.53 -13.59 8.02
C LYS A 318 16.02 -12.32 8.70
N VAL A 319 14.81 -11.93 8.36
CA VAL A 319 14.08 -10.87 9.08
C VAL A 319 13.04 -11.49 10.01
N PRO A 320 12.64 -10.78 11.07
CA PRO A 320 11.54 -11.22 11.92
C PRO A 320 10.23 -11.38 11.13
N TYR A 321 9.34 -12.22 11.61
CA TYR A 321 8.10 -12.60 10.94
C TYR A 321 7.21 -11.41 10.54
N LEU A 322 7.05 -10.42 11.43
CA LEU A 322 6.23 -9.24 11.17
C LEU A 322 6.90 -8.20 10.24
N ASP A 323 8.21 -8.37 9.97
CA ASP A 323 8.96 -7.57 9.00
C ASP A 323 9.08 -8.23 7.61
N LEU A 324 8.48 -9.41 7.43
CA LEU A 324 8.40 -10.04 6.11
C LEU A 324 7.59 -9.14 5.16
N PRO A 325 8.11 -8.82 3.97
CA PRO A 325 7.39 -8.01 2.99
C PRO A 325 6.12 -8.72 2.51
N GLY A 326 5.06 -7.95 2.29
CA GLY A 326 3.77 -8.49 1.91
C GLY A 326 2.71 -7.42 1.63
N THR A 327 1.46 -7.83 1.57
CA THR A 327 0.31 -6.94 1.40
C THR A 327 0.34 -5.80 2.41
N GLY A 328 0.34 -4.55 1.94
CA GLY A 328 0.38 -3.36 2.80
C GLY A 328 1.77 -3.00 3.33
N SER A 329 2.86 -3.51 2.76
CA SER A 329 4.24 -3.15 3.18
C SER A 329 4.69 -1.76 2.72
N ASP A 330 3.94 -1.09 1.86
CA ASP A 330 4.20 0.30 1.50
C ASP A 330 3.98 1.25 2.68
N ALA A 331 4.56 2.46 2.59
CA ALA A 331 4.50 3.45 3.67
C ALA A 331 3.06 3.88 4.05
N TYR A 332 2.08 3.63 3.20
CA TYR A 332 0.69 4.07 3.38
C TYR A 332 -0.30 2.91 3.58
N TYR A 333 0.16 1.66 3.63
CA TYR A 333 -0.66 0.45 3.74
C TYR A 333 -1.71 0.32 2.64
N ARG A 334 -1.38 0.73 1.40
CA ARG A 334 -2.30 0.78 0.25
C ARG A 334 -2.08 -0.33 -0.76
N MET A 335 -0.91 -0.93 -0.72
CA MET A 335 -0.55 -2.04 -1.59
C MET A 335 -1.43 -3.25 -1.32
N GLY A 336 -1.97 -3.85 -2.37
CA GLY A 336 -2.82 -5.04 -2.27
C GLY A 336 -4.29 -4.74 -1.95
N ARG A 337 -4.84 -3.62 -2.45
CA ARG A 337 -6.29 -3.34 -2.37
C ARG A 337 -7.10 -4.56 -2.81
N GLY A 338 -8.09 -4.95 -2.02
CA GLY A 338 -8.87 -6.19 -2.18
C GLY A 338 -8.46 -7.28 -1.19
N TYR A 339 -7.34 -7.10 -0.47
CA TYR A 339 -6.85 -8.00 0.56
C TYR A 339 -6.60 -7.27 1.87
N THR A 340 -6.62 -8.01 2.97
CA THR A 340 -6.21 -7.50 4.28
C THR A 340 -4.68 -7.37 4.35
N ILE A 341 -4.20 -6.49 5.23
CA ILE A 341 -2.76 -6.33 5.51
C ILE A 341 -2.17 -7.70 5.90
N SER A 342 -0.98 -7.99 5.41
CA SER A 342 -0.26 -9.27 5.64
C SER A 342 -0.94 -10.52 5.07
N ARG A 343 -1.97 -10.39 4.22
CA ARG A 343 -2.65 -11.54 3.60
C ARG A 343 -1.70 -12.41 2.78
N VAL A 344 -0.80 -11.79 2.04
CA VAL A 344 0.23 -12.42 1.21
C VAL A 344 1.55 -11.85 1.65
N LYS A 345 2.49 -12.65 2.11
CA LYS A 345 3.82 -12.22 2.55
C LYS A 345 4.83 -13.35 2.45
N GLY A 346 6.10 -13.00 2.39
CA GLY A 346 7.21 -13.94 2.34
C GLY A 346 8.55 -13.25 2.35
N PRO A 347 9.68 -13.97 2.46
CA PRO A 347 11.03 -13.40 2.36
C PRO A 347 11.26 -12.60 1.07
N SER A 348 10.58 -13.00 -0.01
CA SER A 348 10.53 -12.24 -1.26
C SER A 348 9.08 -12.00 -1.65
N TYR A 349 8.78 -10.78 -2.11
CA TYR A 349 7.44 -10.34 -2.45
C TYR A 349 7.49 -9.40 -3.65
N ALA A 350 6.51 -9.52 -4.55
CA ALA A 350 6.34 -8.64 -5.69
C ALA A 350 4.87 -8.27 -5.88
N TYR A 351 4.65 -7.01 -6.19
CA TYR A 351 3.34 -6.39 -6.40
C TYR A 351 3.31 -5.59 -7.70
N PHE A 352 2.20 -5.67 -8.42
CA PHE A 352 1.92 -4.93 -9.64
C PHE A 352 0.51 -4.36 -9.55
N GLU A 353 0.34 -3.10 -9.93
CA GLU A 353 -0.96 -2.47 -10.06
C GLU A 353 -1.02 -1.58 -11.29
N THR A 354 -2.13 -1.63 -11.99
CA THR A 354 -2.47 -0.69 -13.07
C THR A 354 -3.78 -0.01 -12.72
N GLU A 355 -3.79 1.33 -12.79
CA GLU A 355 -4.93 2.16 -12.44
C GLU A 355 -5.26 3.13 -13.57
N TYR A 356 -6.52 3.16 -13.99
CA TYR A 356 -7.05 4.19 -14.87
C TYR A 356 -7.85 5.20 -14.07
N ARG A 357 -7.40 6.46 -14.10
CA ARG A 357 -8.01 7.62 -13.45
C ARG A 357 -8.74 8.44 -14.49
N PHE A 358 -9.98 8.83 -14.21
CA PHE A 358 -10.79 9.60 -15.14
C PHE A 358 -11.65 10.64 -14.42
N PRO A 359 -11.80 11.85 -14.98
CA PRO A 359 -12.70 12.85 -14.44
C PRO A 359 -14.16 12.44 -14.65
N ILE A 360 -15.01 12.66 -13.64
CA ILE A 360 -16.46 12.46 -13.71
C ILE A 360 -17.13 13.81 -13.97
N THR A 361 -16.71 14.85 -13.24
CA THR A 361 -17.29 16.19 -13.40
C THR A 361 -16.37 17.12 -14.18
N ALA A 362 -16.96 18.07 -14.92
CA ALA A 362 -16.23 19.04 -15.69
C ALA A 362 -15.31 19.93 -14.81
N ASN A 363 -15.76 20.30 -13.61
CA ASN A 363 -15.04 21.13 -12.64
C ASN A 363 -13.97 20.40 -11.84
N HIS A 364 -13.61 19.18 -12.20
CA HIS A 364 -12.61 18.31 -11.55
C HIS A 364 -12.89 17.95 -10.07
N LEU A 365 -14.08 18.30 -9.52
CA LEU A 365 -14.43 17.98 -8.14
C LEU A 365 -14.50 16.46 -7.91
N LEU A 366 -15.15 15.75 -8.84
CA LEU A 366 -15.30 14.31 -8.79
C LEU A 366 -14.52 13.64 -9.91
N SER A 367 -13.78 12.60 -9.57
CA SER A 367 -13.11 11.70 -10.51
C SER A 367 -13.25 10.26 -10.04
N GLY A 368 -13.12 9.33 -10.98
CA GLY A 368 -13.18 7.90 -10.74
C GLY A 368 -11.86 7.23 -11.00
N VAL A 369 -11.71 6.03 -10.46
CA VAL A 369 -10.61 5.12 -10.77
C VAL A 369 -11.13 3.70 -11.00
N CYS A 370 -10.47 2.98 -11.90
CA CYS A 370 -10.59 1.52 -12.01
C CYS A 370 -9.19 0.95 -11.95
N PHE A 371 -9.00 -0.15 -11.23
CA PHE A 371 -7.68 -0.74 -11.04
C PHE A 371 -7.72 -2.26 -11.02
N VAL A 372 -6.59 -2.83 -11.39
CA VAL A 372 -6.29 -4.26 -11.24
C VAL A 372 -4.93 -4.38 -10.60
N ASN A 373 -4.77 -5.34 -9.69
CA ASN A 373 -3.49 -5.64 -9.08
C ASN A 373 -3.22 -7.14 -9.02
N LEU A 374 -1.94 -7.46 -8.94
CA LEU A 374 -1.41 -8.81 -8.82
C LEU A 374 -0.32 -8.80 -7.77
N GLN A 375 -0.30 -9.78 -6.89
CA GLN A 375 0.76 -9.95 -5.91
C GLN A 375 1.20 -11.40 -5.82
N THR A 376 2.45 -11.61 -5.40
CA THR A 376 3.04 -12.92 -5.20
C THR A 376 4.09 -12.85 -4.09
N ALA A 377 4.22 -13.92 -3.33
CA ALA A 377 5.24 -14.06 -2.30
C ALA A 377 5.91 -15.43 -2.41
N SER A 378 7.17 -15.49 -2.02
CA SER A 378 7.90 -16.76 -1.87
C SER A 378 7.42 -17.53 -0.64
N ASP A 379 7.75 -18.82 -0.60
CA ASP A 379 7.67 -19.63 0.61
C ASP A 379 8.66 -19.14 1.68
N ASP A 380 8.67 -19.76 2.85
CA ASP A 380 9.53 -19.41 3.98
C ASP A 380 11.03 -19.68 3.72
N LEU A 381 11.35 -20.50 2.73
CA LEU A 381 12.72 -20.75 2.25
C LEU A 381 13.18 -19.72 1.20
N GLY A 382 12.31 -18.76 0.82
CA GLY A 382 12.60 -17.77 -0.22
C GLY A 382 12.45 -18.30 -1.65
N LYS A 383 11.85 -19.48 -1.82
CA LYS A 383 11.61 -20.13 -3.10
C LYS A 383 10.18 -19.89 -3.58
N LYS A 384 9.83 -20.40 -4.76
CA LYS A 384 8.46 -20.41 -5.33
C LYS A 384 7.85 -19.02 -5.56
N ILE A 385 8.63 -17.93 -5.54
CA ILE A 385 8.12 -16.63 -5.99
C ILE A 385 7.69 -16.72 -7.46
N PHE A 386 6.62 -16.02 -7.85
CA PHE A 386 5.97 -16.06 -9.17
C PHE A 386 5.27 -17.37 -9.54
N GLN A 387 5.25 -18.36 -8.66
CA GLN A 387 4.54 -19.63 -8.90
C GLN A 387 3.04 -19.47 -8.71
N PHE A 388 2.63 -18.73 -7.67
CA PHE A 388 1.23 -18.46 -7.37
C PHE A 388 0.96 -16.95 -7.35
N TRP A 389 -0.17 -16.56 -7.92
CA TRP A 389 -0.57 -15.16 -8.01
C TRP A 389 -1.91 -14.90 -7.33
N GLU A 390 -1.99 -13.80 -6.62
CA GLU A 390 -3.20 -13.31 -5.96
C GLU A 390 -3.70 -12.05 -6.67
N PRO A 391 -4.66 -12.20 -7.60
CA PRO A 391 -5.24 -11.08 -8.33
C PRO A 391 -6.31 -10.38 -7.51
N ALA A 392 -6.43 -9.05 -7.68
CA ALA A 392 -7.58 -8.30 -7.23
C ALA A 392 -7.92 -7.20 -8.26
N ALA A 393 -9.17 -6.75 -8.21
CA ALA A 393 -9.65 -5.66 -9.03
C ALA A 393 -10.62 -4.78 -8.22
N GLY A 394 -10.74 -3.53 -8.62
CA GLY A 394 -11.61 -2.60 -7.93
C GLY A 394 -11.89 -1.33 -8.70
N THR A 395 -12.74 -0.52 -8.09
CA THR A 395 -13.10 0.81 -8.56
C THR A 395 -13.22 1.75 -7.38
N GLY A 396 -13.10 3.05 -7.64
CA GLY A 396 -13.20 4.02 -6.56
C GLY A 396 -13.61 5.41 -7.03
N LEU A 397 -14.04 6.20 -6.06
CA LEU A 397 -14.40 7.59 -6.21
C LEU A 397 -13.32 8.47 -5.58
N ARG A 398 -13.06 9.61 -6.22
CA ARG A 398 -12.16 10.66 -5.74
C ARG A 398 -12.91 11.97 -5.64
N ILE A 399 -12.84 12.62 -4.49
CA ILE A 399 -13.40 13.95 -4.26
C ILE A 399 -12.22 14.90 -4.05
N LEU A 400 -12.06 15.91 -4.90
CA LEU A 400 -10.97 16.89 -4.78
C LEU A 400 -11.17 17.71 -3.51
N PHE A 401 -10.31 17.45 -2.52
CA PHE A 401 -10.37 18.11 -1.22
C PHE A 401 -9.69 19.47 -1.23
N GLN A 402 -8.51 19.56 -1.85
CA GLN A 402 -7.72 20.78 -1.95
C GLN A 402 -7.02 20.85 -3.31
N LYS A 403 -7.37 21.87 -4.11
CA LYS A 403 -6.87 22.02 -5.48
C LYS A 403 -5.38 22.34 -5.57
N GLN A 404 -4.83 23.11 -4.61
CA GLN A 404 -3.39 23.49 -4.61
C GLN A 404 -2.49 22.28 -4.43
N SER A 405 -2.83 21.37 -3.51
CA SER A 405 -2.06 20.15 -3.25
C SER A 405 -2.53 18.95 -4.06
N ARG A 406 -3.57 19.11 -4.90
CA ARG A 406 -4.27 18.01 -5.61
C ARG A 406 -4.69 16.85 -4.68
N SER A 407 -4.91 17.16 -3.40
CA SER A 407 -5.31 16.17 -2.42
C SER A 407 -6.76 15.74 -2.64
N THR A 408 -7.02 14.44 -2.59
CA THR A 408 -8.33 13.85 -2.80
C THR A 408 -8.75 13.00 -1.61
N ILE A 409 -10.04 12.97 -1.31
CA ILE A 409 -10.66 11.95 -0.47
C ILE A 409 -10.96 10.77 -1.40
N CYS A 410 -10.55 9.58 -0.99
CA CYS A 410 -10.67 8.35 -1.77
C CYS A 410 -11.60 7.36 -1.09
N ILE A 411 -12.48 6.74 -1.87
CA ILE A 411 -13.37 5.65 -1.46
C ILE A 411 -13.23 4.57 -2.51
N ASP A 412 -12.59 3.46 -2.19
CA ASP A 412 -12.34 2.35 -3.10
C ASP A 412 -13.08 1.10 -2.63
N TYR A 413 -13.73 0.40 -3.56
CA TYR A 413 -14.15 -0.97 -3.38
C TYR A 413 -13.25 -1.89 -4.19
N ALA A 414 -12.76 -2.94 -3.56
CA ALA A 414 -11.91 -3.91 -4.23
C ALA A 414 -12.25 -5.34 -3.78
N LYS A 415 -12.04 -6.29 -4.71
CA LYS A 415 -12.26 -7.71 -4.50
C LYS A 415 -11.06 -8.50 -4.99
N GLY A 416 -10.53 -9.34 -4.12
CA GLY A 416 -9.52 -10.36 -4.40
C GLY A 416 -10.08 -11.78 -4.21
N ARG A 417 -9.19 -12.78 -4.24
CA ARG A 417 -9.56 -14.17 -4.00
C ARG A 417 -9.90 -14.37 -2.51
N GLY A 418 -11.18 -14.70 -2.24
CA GLY A 418 -11.65 -14.94 -0.87
C GLY A 418 -11.60 -13.70 0.05
N SER A 419 -11.50 -12.50 -0.52
CA SER A 419 -11.43 -11.23 0.22
C SER A 419 -12.07 -10.10 -0.56
N SER A 420 -12.69 -9.17 0.15
CA SER A 420 -13.18 -7.91 -0.42
C SER A 420 -13.23 -6.85 0.68
N GLY A 421 -13.22 -5.58 0.30
CA GLY A 421 -13.31 -4.49 1.28
C GLY A 421 -13.58 -3.14 0.64
N ILE A 422 -14.02 -2.22 1.50
CA ILE A 422 -14.11 -0.80 1.20
C ILE A 422 -12.95 -0.11 1.91
N PHE A 423 -12.21 0.69 1.18
CA PHE A 423 -11.02 1.38 1.66
C PHE A 423 -11.24 2.89 1.57
N PHE A 424 -11.07 3.56 2.69
CA PHE A 424 -11.12 5.02 2.78
C PHE A 424 -9.72 5.59 2.92
N GLY A 425 -9.45 6.70 2.26
CA GLY A 425 -8.13 7.31 2.34
C GLY A 425 -8.08 8.76 1.87
N LEU A 426 -6.91 9.37 2.06
CA LEU A 426 -6.53 10.63 1.44
C LEU A 426 -5.48 10.35 0.37
N ASN A 427 -5.60 11.02 -0.76
CA ASN A 427 -4.72 10.94 -1.92
C ASN A 427 -4.80 9.61 -2.67
N GLU A 428 -4.17 9.55 -3.84
CA GLU A 428 -4.12 8.33 -4.65
C GLU A 428 -3.33 7.22 -3.95
N ALA A 429 -3.50 5.99 -4.40
CA ALA A 429 -2.78 4.85 -3.84
C ALA A 429 -1.26 4.99 -4.07
N PHE A 430 -0.88 5.57 -5.24
CA PHE A 430 0.52 5.79 -5.63
C PHE A 430 0.70 6.96 -6.59
#